data_a903a3844ee41fdd1f596bf29f322463
#
_entry.id   a903a3844ee41fdd1f596bf29f322463
#
_cell.length_a   1.000
_cell.length_b   1.000
_cell.length_c   1.000
_cell.angle_alpha   90.00
_cell.angle_beta   90.00
_cell.angle_gamma   90.00
#
_symmetry.space_group_name_H-M   'P 1'
#
loop_
_entity.id
_entity.type
_entity.pdbx_description
1 polymer ?
#
loop_
_entity_poly.entity_id
_entity_poly.type
_entity_poly.pdbx_seq_one_letter_code
_entity_poly.pdbx_strand_id
1 'polypeptide(L)'
;LKEELIKCKDDNDALNNRIAALIRDTTTMGRDIRNYQTMLNTNMGEQDKLNALLQQKMSELDERERTINELQDMMNAQNAKVQNLLSSVKDALLGFNSDELTVTEKNGKVYVAMSDKLLFQSGSAKVDKRGKEALAKLAEVLNKQNDIDVYIEGHTDSKPINTAQFKDNWDLSVI
;
A
#
# COMPACT_ATOMS: atom_id res chain seq x y z
N LEU A 1 25.99 -55.11 -80.01
CA LEU A 1 24.55 -54.72 -80.07
C LEU A 1 23.72 -55.30 -78.90
N LYS A 2 23.80 -56.63 -78.56
CA LYS A 2 23.07 -57.24 -77.41
C LYS A 2 23.59 -56.67 -76.05
N GLU A 3 24.89 -56.61 -75.87
CA GLU A 3 25.54 -56.13 -74.63
C GLU A 3 25.29 -54.66 -74.43
N GLU A 4 25.31 -53.85 -75.52
CA GLU A 4 24.96 -52.39 -75.46
C GLU A 4 23.52 -52.19 -75.07
N LEU A 5 22.62 -53.03 -75.53
CA LEU A 5 21.19 -52.95 -75.17
C LEU A 5 20.95 -53.28 -73.72
N ILE A 6 21.64 -54.26 -73.17
CA ILE A 6 21.59 -54.65 -71.75
C ILE A 6 22.12 -53.50 -70.91
N LYS A 7 23.28 -52.95 -71.23
CA LYS A 7 23.85 -51.84 -70.52
C LYS A 7 22.93 -50.59 -70.51
N CYS A 8 22.34 -50.27 -71.68
CA CYS A 8 21.38 -49.15 -71.79
C CYS A 8 20.15 -49.37 -70.91
N LYS A 9 19.68 -50.60 -70.80
CA LYS A 9 18.58 -50.96 -69.90
C LYS A 9 18.94 -50.81 -68.43
N ASP A 10 20.13 -51.32 -68.02
CA ASP A 10 20.63 -51.20 -66.66
C ASP A 10 20.83 -49.73 -66.26
N ASP A 11 21.41 -48.93 -67.16
CA ASP A 11 21.56 -47.48 -66.92
C ASP A 11 20.21 -46.76 -66.79
N ASN A 12 19.20 -47.16 -67.59
CA ASN A 12 17.85 -46.61 -67.50
C ASN A 12 17.16 -46.97 -66.19
N ASP A 13 17.28 -48.23 -65.73
CA ASP A 13 16.75 -48.68 -64.45
C ASP A 13 17.42 -47.95 -63.28
N ALA A 14 18.73 -47.71 -63.37
CA ALA A 14 19.46 -46.92 -62.35
C ALA A 14 19.00 -45.46 -62.30
N LEU A 15 18.81 -44.84 -63.45
CA LEU A 15 18.28 -43.47 -63.54
C LEU A 15 16.83 -43.35 -63.00
N ASN A 16 15.97 -44.30 -63.35
CA ASN A 16 14.59 -44.35 -62.83
C ASN A 16 14.58 -44.49 -61.29
N ASN A 17 15.41 -45.35 -60.72
CA ASN A 17 15.56 -45.46 -59.28
C ASN A 17 16.04 -44.17 -58.63
N ARG A 18 16.97 -43.47 -59.26
CA ARG A 18 17.47 -42.18 -58.78
C ARG A 18 16.43 -41.06 -58.85
N ILE A 19 15.64 -41.03 -59.97
CA ILE A 19 14.50 -40.13 -60.08
C ILE A 19 13.47 -40.36 -58.96
N ALA A 20 13.10 -41.63 -58.73
CA ALA A 20 12.17 -42.00 -57.69
C ALA A 20 12.67 -41.62 -56.27
N ALA A 21 13.98 -41.75 -55.99
CA ALA A 21 14.57 -41.25 -54.77
C ALA A 21 14.52 -39.76 -54.60
N LEU A 22 14.89 -39.00 -55.66
CA LEU A 22 14.83 -37.54 -55.66
C LEU A 22 13.39 -37.00 -55.52
N ILE A 23 12.40 -37.66 -56.09
CA ILE A 23 10.97 -37.30 -55.92
C ILE A 23 10.58 -37.51 -54.44
N ARG A 24 10.99 -38.58 -53.78
CA ARG A 24 10.71 -38.81 -52.35
C ARG A 24 11.38 -37.76 -51.51
N ASP A 25 12.65 -37.44 -51.75
CA ASP A 25 13.40 -36.45 -51.00
C ASP A 25 12.77 -35.04 -51.12
N THR A 26 12.45 -34.64 -52.36
CA THR A 26 11.80 -33.31 -52.61
C THR A 26 10.40 -33.23 -51.96
N THR A 27 9.63 -34.35 -51.97
CA THR A 27 8.35 -34.41 -51.29
C THR A 27 8.49 -34.27 -49.77
N THR A 28 9.48 -34.92 -49.20
CA THR A 28 9.79 -34.82 -47.77
C THR A 28 10.23 -33.41 -47.40
N MET A 29 11.20 -32.85 -48.11
CA MET A 29 11.66 -31.48 -47.91
C MET A 29 10.52 -30.47 -48.03
N GLY A 30 9.63 -30.63 -49.00
CA GLY A 30 8.46 -29.75 -49.14
C GLY A 30 7.49 -29.85 -47.98
N ARG A 31 7.38 -31.04 -47.34
CA ARG A 31 6.59 -31.19 -46.12
C ARG A 31 7.26 -30.50 -44.94
N ASP A 32 8.56 -30.72 -44.80
CA ASP A 32 9.34 -30.12 -43.68
C ASP A 32 9.36 -28.61 -43.74
N ILE A 33 9.50 -28.01 -44.94
CA ILE A 33 9.39 -26.55 -45.13
C ILE A 33 8.03 -26.04 -44.69
N ARG A 34 6.93 -26.69 -45.02
CA ARG A 34 5.59 -26.29 -44.58
C ARG A 34 5.44 -26.38 -43.06
N ASN A 35 5.98 -27.45 -42.45
CA ASN A 35 5.96 -27.61 -41.01
C ASN A 35 6.76 -26.49 -40.31
N TYR A 36 7.95 -26.17 -40.82
CA TYR A 36 8.76 -25.06 -40.25
C TYR A 36 8.08 -23.70 -40.44
N GLN A 37 7.43 -23.46 -41.58
CA GLN A 37 6.66 -22.22 -41.80
C GLN A 37 5.51 -22.09 -40.80
N THR A 38 4.77 -23.18 -40.55
CA THR A 38 3.70 -23.20 -39.55
C THR A 38 4.25 -22.92 -38.15
N MET A 39 5.34 -23.57 -37.80
CA MET A 39 5.98 -23.36 -36.49
C MET A 39 6.49 -21.94 -36.30
N LEU A 40 7.10 -21.35 -37.34
CA LEU A 40 7.55 -19.94 -37.30
C LEU A 40 6.38 -18.99 -37.10
N ASN A 41 5.27 -19.18 -37.84
CA ASN A 41 4.09 -18.33 -37.70
C ASN A 41 3.46 -18.42 -36.30
N THR A 42 3.44 -19.66 -35.72
CA THR A 42 2.96 -19.85 -34.36
C THR A 42 3.85 -19.13 -33.36
N ASN A 43 5.16 -19.29 -33.45
CA ASN A 43 6.13 -18.64 -32.57
C ASN A 43 6.06 -17.10 -32.66
N MET A 44 5.91 -16.55 -33.88
CA MET A 44 5.72 -15.12 -34.07
C MET A 44 4.45 -14.63 -33.36
N GLY A 45 3.32 -15.34 -33.52
CA GLY A 45 2.08 -15.01 -32.86
C GLY A 45 2.15 -15.08 -31.32
N GLU A 46 2.92 -16.04 -30.78
CA GLU A 46 3.18 -16.12 -29.33
C GLU A 46 4.06 -14.98 -28.84
N GLN A 47 5.07 -14.60 -29.61
CA GLN A 47 5.95 -13.47 -29.29
C GLN A 47 5.18 -12.15 -29.27
N ASP A 48 4.27 -11.93 -30.25
CA ASP A 48 3.42 -10.74 -30.28
C ASP A 48 2.51 -10.66 -29.05
N LYS A 49 1.90 -11.77 -28.65
CA LYS A 49 1.10 -11.85 -27.43
C LYS A 49 1.93 -11.56 -26.17
N LEU A 50 3.14 -12.10 -26.09
CA LEU A 50 4.03 -11.84 -24.96
C LEU A 50 4.45 -10.36 -24.88
N ASN A 51 4.77 -9.75 -26.02
CA ASN A 51 5.11 -8.33 -26.08
C ASN A 51 3.93 -7.45 -25.64
N ALA A 52 2.70 -7.76 -26.09
CA ALA A 52 1.50 -7.04 -25.68
C ALA A 52 1.27 -7.17 -24.16
N LEU A 53 1.46 -8.38 -23.59
CA LEU A 53 1.34 -8.61 -22.16
C LEU A 53 2.42 -7.85 -21.37
N LEU A 54 3.65 -7.82 -21.87
CA LEU A 54 4.73 -7.04 -21.25
C LEU A 54 4.41 -5.54 -21.21
N GLN A 55 3.93 -4.99 -22.32
CA GLN A 55 3.53 -3.57 -22.37
C GLN A 55 2.39 -3.27 -21.40
N GLN A 56 1.39 -4.16 -21.30
CA GLN A 56 0.32 -4.03 -20.32
C GLN A 56 0.86 -4.03 -18.89
N LYS A 57 1.76 -4.99 -18.57
CA LYS A 57 2.34 -5.07 -17.23
C LYS A 57 3.23 -3.89 -16.88
N MET A 58 3.96 -3.35 -17.82
CA MET A 58 4.71 -2.11 -17.61
C MET A 58 3.79 -0.93 -17.29
N SER A 59 2.69 -0.76 -18.01
CA SER A 59 1.70 0.28 -17.73
C SER A 59 1.05 0.12 -16.35
N GLU A 60 0.71 -1.12 -15.97
CA GLU A 60 0.18 -1.41 -14.62
C GLU A 60 1.19 -1.08 -13.51
N LEU A 61 2.48 -1.33 -13.74
CA LEU A 61 3.54 -1.01 -12.80
C LEU A 61 3.71 0.51 -12.64
N ASP A 62 3.73 1.25 -13.74
CA ASP A 62 3.83 2.72 -13.72
C ASP A 62 2.66 3.36 -12.95
N GLU A 63 1.45 2.84 -13.13
CA GLU A 63 0.27 3.32 -12.41
C GLU A 63 0.38 3.03 -10.90
N ARG A 64 0.82 1.83 -10.55
CA ARG A 64 1.04 1.47 -9.13
C ARG A 64 2.13 2.31 -8.48
N GLU A 65 3.21 2.59 -9.19
CA GLU A 65 4.30 3.43 -8.69
C GLU A 65 3.81 4.87 -8.43
N ARG A 66 3.00 5.44 -9.33
CA ARG A 66 2.37 6.74 -9.10
C ARG A 66 1.49 6.74 -7.85
N THR A 67 0.64 5.72 -7.71
CA THR A 67 -0.24 5.57 -6.54
C THR A 67 0.56 5.45 -5.25
N ILE A 68 1.66 4.69 -5.25
CA ILE A 68 2.55 4.56 -4.08
C ILE A 68 3.15 5.92 -3.71
N ASN A 69 3.66 6.66 -4.69
CA ASN A 69 4.25 7.98 -4.46
C ASN A 69 3.21 8.97 -3.90
N GLU A 70 2.00 9.01 -4.46
CA GLU A 70 0.90 9.84 -3.95
C GLU A 70 0.52 9.49 -2.51
N LEU A 71 0.41 8.19 -2.18
CA LEU A 71 0.14 7.74 -0.82
C LEU A 71 1.27 8.12 0.15
N GLN A 72 2.51 8.04 -0.30
CA GLN A 72 3.67 8.40 0.49
C GLN A 72 3.71 9.90 0.78
N ASP A 73 3.40 10.72 -0.20
CA ASP A 73 3.30 12.17 -0.04
C ASP A 73 2.17 12.55 0.92
N MET A 74 1.00 11.92 0.78
CA MET A 74 -0.13 12.12 1.71
C MET A 74 0.25 11.72 3.15
N MET A 75 0.93 10.59 3.33
CA MET A 75 1.38 10.12 4.64
C MET A 75 2.40 11.09 5.26
N ASN A 76 3.36 11.57 4.46
CA ASN A 76 4.34 12.55 4.92
C ASN A 76 3.68 13.87 5.33
N ALA A 77 2.73 14.36 4.54
CA ALA A 77 1.95 15.56 4.86
C ALA A 77 1.12 15.38 6.15
N GLN A 78 0.49 14.23 6.33
CA GLN A 78 -0.24 13.90 7.55
C GLN A 78 0.68 13.85 8.77
N ASN A 79 1.81 13.17 8.66
CA ASN A 79 2.79 13.11 9.74
C ASN A 79 3.32 14.50 10.12
N ALA A 80 3.59 15.35 9.13
CA ALA A 80 4.01 16.73 9.38
C ALA A 80 2.95 17.53 10.13
N LYS A 81 1.66 17.39 9.78
CA LYS A 81 0.54 18.03 10.51
C LYS A 81 0.50 17.58 11.98
N VAL A 82 0.62 16.27 12.23
CA VAL A 82 0.61 15.71 13.60
C VAL A 82 1.79 16.22 14.42
N GLN A 83 2.99 16.26 13.83
CA GLN A 83 4.19 16.76 14.52
C GLN A 83 4.09 18.27 14.81
N ASN A 84 3.55 19.06 13.89
CA ASN A 84 3.30 20.48 14.11
C ASN A 84 2.28 20.73 15.23
N LEU A 85 1.19 19.95 15.25
CA LEU A 85 0.21 20.01 16.32
C LEU A 85 0.84 19.61 17.66
N LEU A 86 1.59 18.51 17.70
CA LEU A 86 2.29 18.04 18.90
C LEU A 86 3.21 19.14 19.46
N SER A 87 4.01 19.78 18.61
CA SER A 87 4.91 20.87 19.01
C SER A 87 4.12 22.07 19.52
N SER A 88 3.09 22.49 18.81
CA SER A 88 2.26 23.63 19.21
C SER A 88 1.57 23.41 20.54
N VAL A 89 1.07 22.20 20.80
CA VAL A 89 0.44 21.85 22.07
C VAL A 89 1.49 21.83 23.20
N LYS A 90 2.67 21.22 22.97
CA LYS A 90 3.75 21.23 23.94
C LYS A 90 4.20 22.64 24.30
N ASP A 91 4.39 23.49 23.30
CA ASP A 91 4.82 24.88 23.51
C ASP A 91 3.79 25.70 24.28
N ALA A 92 2.50 25.55 23.99
CA ALA A 92 1.44 26.24 24.70
C ALA A 92 1.32 25.81 26.15
N LEU A 93 1.66 24.54 26.43
CA LEU A 93 1.59 23.96 27.78
C LEU A 93 2.92 23.98 28.52
N LEU A 94 3.91 24.71 28.01
CA LEU A 94 5.13 25.02 28.77
C LEU A 94 4.78 25.70 30.10
N GLY A 95 5.39 25.20 31.20
CA GLY A 95 5.16 25.70 32.54
C GLY A 95 4.25 24.81 33.39
N PHE A 96 3.71 23.72 32.83
CA PHE A 96 3.09 22.65 33.62
C PHE A 96 4.09 21.51 33.81
N ASN A 97 4.07 20.91 35.01
CA ASN A 97 4.99 19.82 35.34
C ASN A 97 4.56 18.52 34.63
N SER A 98 5.51 17.62 34.36
CA SER A 98 5.23 16.32 33.75
C SER A 98 4.28 15.43 34.56
N ASP A 99 4.22 15.62 35.89
CA ASP A 99 3.29 14.90 36.78
C ASP A 99 1.85 15.47 36.70
N GLU A 100 1.69 16.70 36.19
CA GLU A 100 0.41 17.37 36.05
C GLU A 100 -0.19 17.18 34.65
N LEU A 101 0.67 17.19 33.61
CA LEU A 101 0.25 17.14 32.23
C LEU A 101 1.31 16.47 31.37
N THR A 102 0.87 15.54 30.53
CA THR A 102 1.73 14.88 29.52
C THR A 102 1.12 15.01 28.13
N VAL A 103 1.99 15.24 27.13
CA VAL A 103 1.61 15.31 25.73
C VAL A 103 2.41 14.27 24.96
N THR A 104 1.71 13.31 24.37
CA THR A 104 2.31 12.20 23.61
C THR A 104 1.65 12.05 22.25
N GLU A 105 2.40 11.51 21.31
CA GLU A 105 1.88 11.11 19.99
C GLU A 105 1.84 9.59 19.95
N LYS A 106 0.74 9.04 19.43
CA LYS A 106 0.61 7.61 19.17
C LYS A 106 -0.37 7.38 18.02
N ASN A 107 0.07 6.62 17.02
CA ASN A 107 -0.76 6.23 15.87
C ASN A 107 -1.42 7.43 15.14
N GLY A 108 -0.66 8.51 14.94
CA GLY A 108 -1.16 9.69 14.26
C GLY A 108 -2.16 10.53 15.06
N LYS A 109 -2.25 10.30 16.38
CA LYS A 109 -3.09 11.09 17.30
C LYS A 109 -2.24 11.72 18.38
N VAL A 110 -2.58 12.94 18.76
CA VAL A 110 -1.96 13.63 19.90
C VAL A 110 -2.83 13.43 21.14
N TYR A 111 -2.24 12.86 22.18
CA TYR A 111 -2.88 12.62 23.46
C TYR A 111 -2.37 13.66 24.46
N VAL A 112 -3.29 14.33 25.11
CA VAL A 112 -3.02 15.27 26.20
C VAL A 112 -3.65 14.68 27.45
N ALA A 113 -2.82 14.10 28.33
CA ALA A 113 -3.30 13.57 29.60
C ALA A 113 -3.07 14.62 30.70
N MET A 114 -4.11 14.93 31.44
CA MET A 114 -4.09 15.86 32.57
C MET A 114 -4.42 15.09 33.86
N SER A 115 -3.63 15.31 34.90
CA SER A 115 -3.89 14.70 36.20
C SER A 115 -5.10 15.30 36.88
N ASP A 116 -5.72 14.52 37.77
CA ASP A 116 -6.80 14.97 38.65
C ASP A 116 -6.36 16.17 39.51
N LYS A 117 -5.14 16.18 40.00
CA LYS A 117 -4.57 17.25 40.85
C LYS A 117 -4.46 18.59 40.10
N LEU A 118 -4.26 18.56 38.76
CA LEU A 118 -4.26 19.75 37.96
C LEU A 118 -5.68 20.26 37.70
N LEU A 119 -6.60 19.34 37.42
CA LEU A 119 -7.96 19.69 36.99
C LEU A 119 -8.89 19.98 38.16
N PHE A 120 -8.84 19.20 39.26
CA PHE A 120 -9.85 19.21 40.27
C PHE A 120 -9.27 19.32 41.69
N GLN A 121 -10.03 19.90 42.58
CA GLN A 121 -9.78 19.78 44.02
C GLN A 121 -10.32 18.42 44.49
N SER A 122 -9.69 17.83 45.51
CA SER A 122 -10.09 16.53 46.06
C SER A 122 -11.57 16.50 46.41
N GLY A 123 -12.30 15.52 45.86
CA GLY A 123 -13.74 15.34 46.06
C GLY A 123 -14.65 16.37 45.33
N SER A 124 -14.15 17.08 44.36
CA SER A 124 -14.89 18.10 43.59
C SER A 124 -14.83 17.86 42.09
N ALA A 125 -15.96 17.99 41.42
CA ALA A 125 -16.03 18.03 39.94
C ALA A 125 -15.78 19.44 39.37
N LYS A 126 -15.55 20.45 40.21
CA LYS A 126 -15.30 21.82 39.78
C LYS A 126 -13.83 21.97 39.36
N VAL A 127 -13.62 22.34 38.07
CA VAL A 127 -12.29 22.59 37.53
C VAL A 127 -11.59 23.73 38.27
N ASP A 128 -10.39 23.49 38.77
CA ASP A 128 -9.58 24.47 39.47
C ASP A 128 -9.06 25.57 38.53
N LYS A 129 -8.58 26.67 39.09
CA LYS A 129 -8.06 27.82 38.36
C LYS A 129 -6.92 27.44 37.42
N ARG A 130 -6.00 26.58 37.92
CA ARG A 130 -4.83 26.12 37.14
C ARG A 130 -5.22 25.16 36.02
N GLY A 131 -6.19 24.29 36.27
CA GLY A 131 -6.79 23.43 35.23
C GLY A 131 -7.49 24.25 34.12
N LYS A 132 -8.24 25.30 34.50
CA LYS A 132 -8.85 26.21 33.54
C LYS A 132 -7.81 26.92 32.67
N GLU A 133 -6.69 27.32 33.24
CA GLU A 133 -5.60 27.95 32.50
C GLU A 133 -4.99 27.00 31.48
N ALA A 134 -4.74 25.74 31.85
CA ALA A 134 -4.24 24.70 30.93
C ALA A 134 -5.23 24.45 29.78
N LEU A 135 -6.51 24.29 30.11
CA LEU A 135 -7.57 24.07 29.12
C LEU A 135 -7.74 25.28 28.18
N ALA A 136 -7.65 26.51 28.69
CA ALA A 136 -7.72 27.70 27.86
C ALA A 136 -6.57 27.81 26.86
N LYS A 137 -5.33 27.53 27.31
CA LYS A 137 -4.17 27.49 26.41
C LYS A 137 -4.29 26.40 25.35
N LEU A 138 -4.77 25.20 25.73
CA LEU A 138 -5.03 24.12 24.80
C LEU A 138 -6.09 24.52 23.77
N ALA A 139 -7.21 25.09 24.22
CA ALA A 139 -8.29 25.54 23.33
C ALA A 139 -7.80 26.60 22.33
N GLU A 140 -6.91 27.52 22.74
CA GLU A 140 -6.32 28.52 21.84
C GLU A 140 -5.50 27.88 20.72
N VAL A 141 -4.75 26.80 21.00
CA VAL A 141 -3.99 26.05 19.98
C VAL A 141 -4.92 25.29 19.06
N LEU A 142 -5.91 24.60 19.63
CA LEU A 142 -6.87 23.78 18.86
C LEU A 142 -7.73 24.64 17.94
N ASN A 143 -8.17 25.81 18.37
CA ASN A 143 -8.95 26.75 17.55
C ASN A 143 -8.20 27.32 16.34
N LYS A 144 -6.87 27.21 16.31
CA LYS A 144 -6.04 27.58 15.13
C LYS A 144 -5.97 26.48 14.09
N GLN A 145 -6.46 25.29 14.41
CA GLN A 145 -6.45 24.11 13.52
C GLN A 145 -7.87 23.89 12.97
N ASN A 146 -7.99 23.77 11.65
CA ASN A 146 -9.30 23.62 11.00
C ASN A 146 -9.67 22.15 10.71
N ASP A 147 -8.68 21.24 10.76
CA ASP A 147 -8.81 19.87 10.25
C ASP A 147 -8.54 18.84 11.35
N ILE A 148 -9.00 19.07 12.57
CA ILE A 148 -8.83 18.16 13.70
C ILE A 148 -10.16 17.85 14.36
N ASP A 149 -10.31 16.60 14.81
CA ASP A 149 -11.39 16.18 15.69
C ASP A 149 -10.84 16.06 17.11
N VAL A 150 -11.60 16.56 18.08
CA VAL A 150 -11.23 16.54 19.49
C VAL A 150 -12.14 15.58 20.23
N TYR A 151 -11.53 14.62 20.92
CA TYR A 151 -12.22 13.67 21.79
C TYR A 151 -11.81 13.92 23.24
N ILE A 152 -12.78 14.00 24.13
CA ILE A 152 -12.55 14.17 25.56
C ILE A 152 -12.95 12.87 26.25
N GLU A 153 -12.00 12.28 26.99
CA GLU A 153 -12.18 11.06 27.75
C GLU A 153 -12.04 11.37 29.25
N GLY A 154 -13.09 11.10 30.02
CA GLY A 154 -13.06 11.21 31.48
C GLY A 154 -12.65 9.87 32.11
N HIS A 155 -11.67 9.90 32.99
CA HIS A 155 -11.19 8.73 33.72
C HIS A 155 -11.33 8.95 35.23
N THR A 156 -11.77 7.94 35.97
CA THR A 156 -11.80 7.91 37.43
C THR A 156 -10.85 6.84 37.97
N ASP A 157 -10.48 6.94 39.25
CA ASP A 157 -9.74 5.88 39.91
C ASP A 157 -10.64 4.68 40.25
N SER A 158 -10.05 3.61 40.77
CA SER A 158 -10.78 2.39 41.14
C SER A 158 -11.54 2.49 42.47
N LYS A 159 -11.46 3.62 43.16
CA LYS A 159 -12.19 3.81 44.44
C LYS A 159 -13.63 4.15 44.12
N PRO A 160 -14.60 3.35 44.63
CA PRO A 160 -16.01 3.64 44.36
C PRO A 160 -16.42 4.93 45.08
N ILE A 161 -17.09 5.81 44.32
CA ILE A 161 -17.72 6.99 44.86
C ILE A 161 -19.21 6.74 45.04
N ASN A 162 -19.79 7.20 46.13
CA ASN A 162 -21.23 7.24 46.37
C ASN A 162 -21.54 8.44 47.22
N THR A 163 -22.03 9.49 46.60
CA THR A 163 -22.39 10.76 47.27
C THR A 163 -23.77 11.18 46.83
N ALA A 164 -24.35 12.17 47.47
CA ALA A 164 -25.62 12.74 47.05
C ALA A 164 -25.60 13.30 45.63
N GLN A 165 -24.41 13.66 45.09
CA GLN A 165 -24.24 14.24 43.76
C GLN A 165 -23.85 13.18 42.72
N PHE A 166 -23.12 12.13 43.08
CA PHE A 166 -22.62 11.09 42.21
C PHE A 166 -22.96 9.72 42.77
N LYS A 167 -23.69 8.90 41.98
CA LYS A 167 -24.05 7.54 42.36
C LYS A 167 -22.87 6.59 42.28
N ASP A 168 -22.05 6.77 41.28
CA ASP A 168 -20.92 5.93 40.99
C ASP A 168 -19.84 6.68 40.20
N ASN A 169 -18.78 5.99 39.87
CA ASN A 169 -17.63 6.54 39.09
C ASN A 169 -18.01 6.90 37.65
N TRP A 170 -19.07 6.31 37.06
CA TRP A 170 -19.56 6.69 35.74
C TRP A 170 -20.19 8.08 35.76
N ASP A 171 -21.06 8.33 36.73
CA ASP A 171 -21.67 9.66 36.90
C ASP A 171 -20.57 10.72 37.08
N LEU A 172 -19.49 10.40 37.82
CA LEU A 172 -18.37 11.31 38.02
C LEU A 172 -17.56 11.56 36.74
N SER A 173 -17.42 10.55 35.86
CA SER A 173 -16.56 10.63 34.66
C SER A 173 -17.15 11.43 33.51
N VAL A 174 -18.46 11.68 33.51
CA VAL A 174 -19.20 12.32 32.39
C VAL A 174 -19.67 13.75 32.66
N ILE A 175 -19.34 14.28 33.83
CA ILE A 175 -19.62 15.68 34.21
C ILE A 175 -18.43 16.57 33.88
#